data_c0a6d3602ffa0491c6ee1e5cba994423
#
_entry.id   c0a6d3602ffa0491c6ee1e5cba994423
#
_cell.length_a   1.000
_cell.length_b   1.000
_cell.length_c   1.000
_cell.angle_alpha   90.00
_cell.angle_beta   90.00
_cell.angle_gamma   90.00
#
_symmetry.space_group_name_H-M   'P 1'
#
loop_
_entity.id
_entity.type
_entity.pdbx_description
1 polymer ?
#
loop_
_entity_poly.entity_id
_entity_poly.type
_entity_poly.pdbx_seq_one_letter_code
_entity_poly.pdbx_strand_id
1 'polypeptide(L)'
;MRKFFLKVIIFLFSTFNSVVKSEDNFIVIQSTTSIRDSGFYEHIQKKFVEDHDFEIKVIAVGTGQAIKNAEKCDADILFVHHKPSELKFVRNGFGVYRKEVMYNEFVLIGPKDDPANIRNFKKIKLALEKIRNKKKNFVTRGDQSGTHKKELELWQQINLEIPKNFENWYIETGAGMGSSLNIAVNKNAYILSDQSTWLTFGNKKNHKILLKNDPPLINTYGIIPINPENCPKAKNDKAEIFIKWLTSKEGQMQINSLQKNGTQLFFSSYAF
;
A
#
# COMPACT_ATOMS: atom_id res chain seq x y z
N MET A 1 37.61 -43.56 72.04
CA MET A 1 36.38 -43.25 71.23
C MET A 1 36.65 -41.99 70.40
N ARG A 2 37.01 -42.18 69.11
CA ARG A 2 37.23 -41.07 68.15
C ARG A 2 35.97 -40.76 67.38
N LYS A 3 35.45 -39.55 67.57
CA LYS A 3 34.26 -39.07 66.76
C LYS A 3 34.71 -38.53 65.43
N PHE A 4 34.34 -39.16 64.34
CA PHE A 4 34.52 -38.68 62.96
C PHE A 4 33.45 -37.65 62.65
N PHE A 5 33.82 -36.40 62.38
CA PHE A 5 32.94 -35.38 61.85
C PHE A 5 33.00 -35.40 60.34
N LEU A 6 31.94 -35.86 59.71
CA LEU A 6 31.77 -35.81 58.26
C LEU A 6 31.25 -34.43 57.87
N LYS A 7 32.08 -33.59 57.21
CA LYS A 7 31.66 -32.31 56.62
C LYS A 7 31.02 -32.58 55.27
N VAL A 8 29.71 -32.43 55.18
CA VAL A 8 28.96 -32.44 53.91
C VAL A 8 29.10 -31.03 53.31
N ILE A 9 29.82 -30.91 52.20
CA ILE A 9 29.88 -29.68 51.37
C ILE A 9 28.71 -29.76 50.39
N ILE A 10 27.68 -28.95 50.64
CA ILE A 10 26.59 -28.74 49.68
C ILE A 10 27.01 -27.76 48.60
N PHE A 11 27.28 -28.27 47.38
CA PHE A 11 27.53 -27.44 46.21
C PHE A 11 26.14 -26.95 45.66
N LEU A 12 25.80 -25.70 45.93
CA LEU A 12 24.66 -25.03 45.28
C LEU A 12 25.03 -24.73 43.84
N PHE A 13 24.56 -25.58 42.91
CA PHE A 13 24.53 -25.24 41.48
C PHE A 13 23.42 -24.21 41.25
N SER A 14 23.79 -22.92 41.21
CA SER A 14 22.88 -21.89 40.68
C SER A 14 22.84 -22.03 39.16
N THR A 15 21.80 -22.70 38.66
CA THR A 15 21.46 -22.68 37.23
C THR A 15 21.00 -21.28 36.87
N PHE A 16 21.86 -20.52 36.27
CA PHE A 16 21.47 -19.29 35.54
C PHE A 16 20.61 -19.74 34.36
N ASN A 17 19.30 -19.74 34.54
CA ASN A 17 18.36 -19.76 33.43
C ASN A 17 18.46 -18.39 32.74
N SER A 18 19.35 -18.26 31.75
CA SER A 18 19.25 -17.20 30.75
C SER A 18 17.92 -17.43 30.00
N VAL A 19 16.90 -16.64 30.33
CA VAL A 19 15.72 -16.50 29.49
C VAL A 19 16.23 -15.93 28.17
N VAL A 20 16.47 -16.80 27.20
CA VAL A 20 16.64 -16.40 25.80
C VAL A 20 15.30 -15.79 25.42
N LYS A 21 15.20 -14.44 25.50
CA LYS A 21 14.12 -13.69 24.94
C LYS A 21 14.18 -13.95 23.44
N SER A 22 13.31 -14.77 22.93
CA SER A 22 13.12 -14.95 21.48
C SER A 22 12.89 -13.53 20.94
N GLU A 23 13.90 -12.94 20.35
CA GLU A 23 13.69 -11.71 19.57
C GLU A 23 12.64 -12.05 18.52
N ASP A 24 11.58 -11.25 18.48
CA ASP A 24 10.55 -11.38 17.44
C ASP A 24 11.22 -11.30 16.06
N ASN A 25 11.33 -12.45 15.39
CA ASN A 25 12.08 -12.57 14.14
C ASN A 25 11.26 -12.14 12.93
N PHE A 26 10.65 -10.94 13.01
CA PHE A 26 9.87 -10.33 11.94
C PHE A 26 9.93 -8.80 12.01
N ILE A 27 9.62 -8.16 10.90
CA ILE A 27 9.30 -6.72 10.83
C ILE A 27 7.82 -6.52 10.56
N VAL A 28 7.29 -5.40 11.03
CA VAL A 28 5.90 -4.97 10.78
C VAL A 28 5.87 -3.87 9.75
N ILE A 29 5.13 -4.08 8.66
CA ILE A 29 4.92 -3.09 7.60
C ILE A 29 3.48 -2.59 7.66
N GLN A 30 3.27 -1.31 7.93
CA GLN A 30 2.00 -0.63 7.70
C GLN A 30 1.85 -0.34 6.21
N SER A 31 0.81 -0.85 5.58
CA SER A 31 0.61 -0.79 4.14
C SER A 31 -0.83 -0.58 3.74
N THR A 32 -1.12 -0.70 2.43
CA THR A 32 -2.46 -0.51 1.88
C THR A 32 -3.09 -1.82 1.42
N THR A 33 -4.43 -1.87 1.48
CA THR A 33 -5.20 -3.03 1.00
C THR A 33 -4.95 -3.30 -0.49
N SER A 34 -4.72 -2.27 -1.31
CA SER A 34 -4.44 -2.45 -2.75
C SER A 34 -3.13 -3.19 -3.00
N ILE A 35 -2.06 -2.94 -2.22
CA ILE A 35 -0.80 -3.69 -2.32
C ILE A 35 -1.00 -5.13 -1.86
N ARG A 36 -1.65 -5.35 -0.72
CA ARG A 36 -1.93 -6.70 -0.20
C ARG A 36 -2.76 -7.51 -1.21
N ASP A 37 -3.88 -6.95 -1.66
CA ASP A 37 -4.85 -7.65 -2.50
C ASP A 37 -4.34 -7.94 -3.92
N SER A 38 -3.21 -7.32 -4.33
CA SER A 38 -2.49 -7.65 -5.57
C SER A 38 -1.68 -8.94 -5.47
N GLY A 39 -1.46 -9.49 -4.26
CA GLY A 39 -0.57 -10.62 -4.02
C GLY A 39 0.91 -10.24 -3.95
N PHE A 40 1.23 -8.95 -3.86
CA PHE A 40 2.61 -8.45 -3.87
C PHE A 40 3.44 -9.01 -2.72
N TYR A 41 2.92 -8.97 -1.51
CA TYR A 41 3.68 -9.40 -0.33
C TYR A 41 3.95 -10.89 -0.32
N GLU A 42 2.99 -11.72 -0.68
CA GLU A 42 3.15 -13.16 -0.81
C GLU A 42 4.19 -13.53 -1.88
N HIS A 43 4.26 -12.70 -2.94
CA HIS A 43 5.21 -12.91 -4.02
C HIS A 43 6.65 -12.57 -3.59
N ILE A 44 6.88 -11.40 -2.99
CA ILE A 44 8.22 -10.98 -2.61
C ILE A 44 8.75 -11.73 -1.37
N GLN A 45 7.88 -12.08 -0.41
CA GLN A 45 8.28 -12.76 0.82
C GLN A 45 8.90 -14.11 0.55
N LYS A 46 8.40 -14.87 -0.43
CA LYS A 46 8.96 -16.17 -0.82
C LYS A 46 10.45 -16.06 -1.12
N LYS A 47 10.86 -15.05 -1.88
CA LYS A 47 12.25 -14.85 -2.23
C LYS A 47 13.05 -14.19 -1.12
N PHE A 48 12.46 -13.27 -0.38
CA PHE A 48 13.13 -12.57 0.71
C PHE A 48 13.59 -13.51 1.83
N VAL A 49 12.75 -14.45 2.26
CA VAL A 49 13.06 -15.39 3.35
C VAL A 49 14.05 -16.48 2.96
N GLU A 50 14.34 -16.68 1.65
CA GLU A 50 15.42 -17.59 1.22
C GLU A 50 16.82 -17.08 1.63
N ASP A 51 16.98 -15.75 1.65
CA ASP A 51 18.26 -15.08 1.89
C ASP A 51 18.35 -14.40 3.27
N HIS A 52 17.23 -14.31 3.99
CA HIS A 52 17.14 -13.59 5.27
C HIS A 52 16.37 -14.42 6.31
N ASP A 53 16.81 -14.36 7.55
CA ASP A 53 16.31 -15.17 8.67
C ASP A 53 15.10 -14.57 9.40
N PHE A 54 14.43 -13.56 8.85
CA PHE A 54 13.25 -12.94 9.45
C PHE A 54 12.10 -12.73 8.46
N GLU A 55 10.88 -12.67 8.99
CA GLU A 55 9.65 -12.56 8.23
C GLU A 55 9.14 -11.11 8.10
N ILE A 56 8.24 -10.91 7.13
CA ILE A 56 7.52 -9.66 6.92
C ILE A 56 6.07 -9.86 7.36
N LYS A 57 5.62 -9.10 8.35
CA LYS A 57 4.20 -9.05 8.75
C LYS A 57 3.56 -7.77 8.25
N VAL A 58 2.45 -7.89 7.52
CA VAL A 58 1.81 -6.74 6.86
C VAL A 58 0.47 -6.43 7.50
N ILE A 59 0.30 -5.18 7.92
CA ILE A 59 -0.99 -4.63 8.35
C ILE A 59 -1.48 -3.72 7.23
N ALA A 60 -2.49 -4.19 6.49
CA ALA A 60 -3.01 -3.51 5.30
C ALA A 60 -4.34 -2.81 5.59
N VAL A 61 -4.34 -1.49 5.51
CA VAL A 61 -5.48 -0.59 5.75
C VAL A 61 -5.51 0.53 4.70
N GLY A 62 -6.37 1.52 4.82
CA GLY A 62 -6.29 2.72 3.97
C GLY A 62 -5.04 3.55 4.29
N THR A 63 -4.47 4.26 3.29
CA THR A 63 -3.23 5.05 3.44
C THR A 63 -3.25 5.97 4.66
N GLY A 64 -4.36 6.67 4.91
CA GLY A 64 -4.46 7.57 6.06
C GLY A 64 -4.39 6.84 7.40
N GLN A 65 -4.98 5.65 7.48
CA GLN A 65 -4.92 4.82 8.69
C GLN A 65 -3.54 4.18 8.87
N ALA A 66 -2.89 3.72 7.78
CA ALA A 66 -1.53 3.19 7.82
C ALA A 66 -0.54 4.24 8.37
N ILE A 67 -0.65 5.49 7.91
CA ILE A 67 0.16 6.61 8.42
C ILE A 67 -0.11 6.84 9.92
N LYS A 68 -1.37 6.90 10.35
CA LYS A 68 -1.72 7.10 11.76
C LYS A 68 -1.21 5.97 12.67
N ASN A 69 -1.23 4.73 12.19
CA ASN A 69 -0.67 3.60 12.94
C ASN A 69 0.86 3.74 13.05
N ALA A 70 1.53 4.09 11.96
CA ALA A 70 2.97 4.32 11.94
C ALA A 70 3.39 5.50 12.87
N GLU A 71 2.61 6.59 12.92
CA GLU A 71 2.80 7.71 13.87
C GLU A 71 2.68 7.27 15.33
N LYS A 72 1.96 6.18 15.61
CA LYS A 72 1.83 5.57 16.95
C LYS A 72 2.88 4.50 17.25
N CYS A 73 3.89 4.38 16.40
CA CYS A 73 4.94 3.36 16.50
C CYS A 73 4.46 1.91 16.34
N ASP A 74 3.34 1.68 15.65
CA ASP A 74 2.81 0.34 15.36
C ASP A 74 3.38 -0.23 14.05
N ALA A 75 4.63 0.09 13.73
CA ALA A 75 5.33 -0.36 12.53
C ALA A 75 6.85 -0.25 12.66
N ASP A 76 7.56 -0.98 11.80
CA ASP A 76 8.99 -0.80 11.51
C ASP A 76 9.16 -0.06 10.17
N ILE A 77 8.18 -0.23 9.26
CA ILE A 77 8.15 0.38 7.92
C ILE A 77 6.75 0.89 7.61
N LEU A 78 6.67 2.05 6.96
CA LEU A 78 5.49 2.53 6.24
C LEU A 78 5.72 2.33 4.74
N PHE A 79 4.83 1.57 4.06
CA PHE A 79 4.91 1.32 2.62
C PHE A 79 3.55 1.58 1.96
N VAL A 80 3.40 2.75 1.39
CA VAL A 80 2.12 3.28 0.85
C VAL A 80 2.35 3.99 -0.50
N HIS A 81 1.31 4.62 -1.06
CA HIS A 81 1.36 5.22 -2.40
C HIS A 81 0.66 6.59 -2.49
N HIS A 82 0.93 7.48 -1.53
CA HIS A 82 0.48 8.87 -1.60
C HIS A 82 1.61 9.82 -1.22
N LYS A 83 2.45 10.15 -2.21
CA LYS A 83 3.70 10.92 -2.04
C LYS A 83 3.57 12.17 -1.17
N PRO A 84 2.53 13.04 -1.31
CA PRO A 84 2.40 14.20 -0.43
C PRO A 84 2.27 13.85 1.06
N SER A 85 1.47 12.82 1.40
CA SER A 85 1.32 12.35 2.79
C SER A 85 2.58 11.69 3.32
N GLU A 86 3.29 10.93 2.48
CA GLU A 86 4.57 10.28 2.80
C GLU A 86 5.66 11.31 3.12
N LEU A 87 5.78 12.34 2.29
CA LEU A 87 6.72 13.43 2.53
C LEU A 87 6.36 14.26 3.78
N LYS A 88 5.05 14.42 4.08
CA LYS A 88 4.61 15.05 5.33
C LYS A 88 5.01 14.21 6.54
N PHE A 89 4.84 12.88 6.48
CA PHE A 89 5.22 11.96 7.54
C PHE A 89 6.73 12.06 7.87
N VAL A 90 7.58 12.10 6.84
CA VAL A 90 9.03 12.29 7.02
C VAL A 90 9.36 13.68 7.58
N ARG A 91 8.77 14.77 7.04
CA ARG A 91 8.99 16.13 7.55
C ARG A 91 8.58 16.31 9.01
N ASN A 92 7.57 15.57 9.46
CA ASN A 92 7.13 15.59 10.85
C ASN A 92 8.02 14.73 11.78
N GLY A 93 9.09 14.11 11.26
CA GLY A 93 10.05 13.34 12.03
C GLY A 93 9.66 11.90 12.32
N PHE A 94 8.50 11.41 11.87
CA PHE A 94 8.06 10.03 12.10
C PHE A 94 8.77 8.99 11.24
N GLY A 95 9.28 9.38 10.08
CA GLY A 95 10.07 8.56 9.18
C GLY A 95 11.46 9.14 8.96
N VAL A 96 12.47 8.29 8.74
CA VAL A 96 13.86 8.73 8.52
C VAL A 96 14.03 9.34 7.13
N TYR A 97 13.56 8.63 6.10
CA TYR A 97 13.58 9.08 4.71
C TYR A 97 12.46 8.38 3.91
N ARG A 98 12.19 8.87 2.71
CA ARG A 98 11.32 8.24 1.72
C ARG A 98 12.12 7.74 0.54
N LYS A 99 11.97 6.47 0.18
CA LYS A 99 12.53 5.89 -1.04
C LYS A 99 11.41 5.43 -1.96
N GLU A 100 11.47 5.80 -3.25
CA GLU A 100 10.54 5.28 -4.23
C GLU A 100 10.99 3.87 -4.65
N VAL A 101 10.07 2.92 -4.71
CA VAL A 101 10.40 1.50 -4.90
C VAL A 101 9.86 0.95 -6.19
N MET A 102 8.61 1.30 -6.49
CA MET A 102 7.88 0.82 -7.65
C MET A 102 6.78 1.80 -8.03
N TYR A 103 6.21 1.60 -9.19
CA TYR A 103 5.01 2.32 -9.63
C TYR A 103 4.05 1.40 -10.38
N ASN A 104 2.80 1.80 -10.45
CA ASN A 104 1.82 1.34 -11.41
C ASN A 104 1.01 2.55 -11.91
N GLU A 105 -0.17 2.34 -12.44
CA GLU A 105 -1.05 3.42 -12.88
C GLU A 105 -2.40 3.36 -12.18
N PHE A 106 -2.99 4.52 -11.97
CA PHE A 106 -4.42 4.61 -11.81
C PHE A 106 -5.09 4.50 -13.18
N VAL A 107 -6.29 3.93 -13.19
CA VAL A 107 -7.08 3.75 -14.41
C VAL A 107 -8.50 4.25 -14.17
N LEU A 108 -9.08 4.89 -15.19
CA LEU A 108 -10.48 5.23 -15.18
C LEU A 108 -11.27 4.06 -15.78
N ILE A 109 -12.11 3.46 -14.95
CA ILE A 109 -12.97 2.33 -15.29
C ILE A 109 -14.39 2.85 -15.50
N GLY A 110 -15.09 2.25 -16.41
CA GLY A 110 -16.50 2.58 -16.64
C GLY A 110 -17.23 1.53 -17.48
N PRO A 111 -18.53 1.72 -17.68
CA PRO A 111 -19.37 0.85 -18.48
C PRO A 111 -18.86 0.71 -19.92
N LYS A 112 -19.04 -0.46 -20.54
CA LYS A 112 -18.63 -0.71 -21.93
C LYS A 112 -19.41 0.14 -22.94
N ASP A 113 -20.64 0.52 -22.65
CA ASP A 113 -21.50 1.41 -23.46
C ASP A 113 -21.08 2.88 -23.37
N ASP A 114 -20.25 3.25 -22.38
CA ASP A 114 -19.64 4.56 -22.22
C ASP A 114 -20.61 5.74 -22.35
N PRO A 115 -21.58 5.88 -21.44
CA PRO A 115 -22.64 6.89 -21.55
C PRO A 115 -22.12 8.34 -21.48
N ALA A 116 -20.91 8.58 -21.00
CA ALA A 116 -20.26 9.89 -21.05
C ALA A 116 -19.54 10.15 -22.38
N ASN A 117 -19.28 9.11 -23.17
CA ASN A 117 -18.53 9.17 -24.43
C ASN A 117 -17.10 9.70 -24.24
N ILE A 118 -16.34 9.00 -23.40
CA ILE A 118 -14.94 9.36 -23.02
C ILE A 118 -13.89 8.43 -23.63
N ARG A 119 -14.30 7.36 -24.28
CA ARG A 119 -13.43 6.27 -24.79
C ARG A 119 -12.23 6.75 -25.62
N ASN A 120 -12.40 7.85 -26.36
CA ASN A 120 -11.35 8.37 -27.25
C ASN A 120 -10.48 9.44 -26.58
N PHE A 121 -10.74 9.77 -25.31
CA PHE A 121 -9.92 10.74 -24.60
C PHE A 121 -8.57 10.11 -24.14
N LYS A 122 -7.51 10.91 -24.24
CA LYS A 122 -6.17 10.54 -23.80
C LYS A 122 -5.76 11.26 -22.50
N LYS A 123 -6.58 12.23 -22.09
CA LYS A 123 -6.34 13.06 -20.90
C LYS A 123 -7.43 12.85 -19.89
N ILE A 124 -7.03 12.45 -18.68
CA ILE A 124 -7.97 12.19 -17.57
C ILE A 124 -8.81 13.43 -17.24
N LYS A 125 -8.21 14.61 -17.31
CA LYS A 125 -8.88 15.88 -17.15
C LYS A 125 -10.16 15.98 -18.02
N LEU A 126 -10.01 15.77 -19.33
CA LEU A 126 -11.12 15.88 -20.28
C LEU A 126 -12.21 14.82 -20.03
N ALA A 127 -11.78 13.61 -19.63
CA ALA A 127 -12.72 12.55 -19.30
C ALA A 127 -13.56 12.89 -18.05
N LEU A 128 -12.94 13.39 -17.00
CA LEU A 128 -13.64 13.80 -15.77
C LEU A 128 -14.58 14.98 -16.03
N GLU A 129 -14.14 16.00 -16.76
CA GLU A 129 -15.00 17.12 -17.19
C GLU A 129 -16.24 16.62 -17.94
N LYS A 130 -16.08 15.67 -18.86
CA LYS A 130 -17.18 15.13 -19.64
C LYS A 130 -18.17 14.33 -18.81
N ILE A 131 -17.66 13.50 -17.87
CA ILE A 131 -18.51 12.73 -16.93
C ILE A 131 -19.35 13.69 -16.10
N ARG A 132 -18.73 14.73 -15.52
CA ARG A 132 -19.40 15.75 -14.72
C ARG A 132 -20.45 16.51 -15.52
N ASN A 133 -20.08 17.05 -16.69
CA ASN A 133 -20.99 17.85 -17.53
C ASN A 133 -22.22 17.06 -17.97
N LYS A 134 -22.06 15.75 -18.17
CA LYS A 134 -23.17 14.84 -18.50
C LYS A 134 -23.85 14.25 -17.27
N LYS A 135 -23.39 14.59 -16.05
CA LYS A 135 -23.90 14.05 -14.76
C LYS A 135 -24.04 12.53 -14.78
N LYS A 136 -23.01 11.84 -15.36
CA LYS A 136 -23.01 10.37 -15.39
C LYS A 136 -22.47 9.82 -14.08
N ASN A 137 -23.07 8.75 -13.58
CA ASN A 137 -22.71 8.15 -12.31
C ASN A 137 -21.20 7.97 -12.18
N PHE A 138 -20.64 8.51 -11.11
CA PHE A 138 -19.25 8.35 -10.71
C PHE A 138 -19.21 7.90 -9.25
N VAL A 139 -18.47 6.83 -8.97
CA VAL A 139 -18.30 6.31 -7.62
C VAL A 139 -16.97 6.81 -7.07
N THR A 140 -17.01 7.46 -5.91
CA THR A 140 -15.86 7.83 -5.09
C THR A 140 -15.76 6.96 -3.85
N ARG A 141 -14.57 6.74 -3.37
CA ARG A 141 -14.37 5.93 -2.15
C ARG A 141 -14.76 6.67 -0.88
N GLY A 142 -14.49 7.96 -0.75
CA GLY A 142 -14.82 8.75 0.45
C GLY A 142 -14.07 8.36 1.74
N ASP A 143 -13.07 7.46 1.68
CA ASP A 143 -12.44 6.77 2.82
C ASP A 143 -11.04 7.28 3.17
N GLN A 144 -10.63 8.42 2.65
CA GLN A 144 -9.29 9.02 2.85
C GLN A 144 -8.12 8.13 2.36
N SER A 145 -8.39 7.10 1.55
CA SER A 145 -7.36 6.25 0.95
C SER A 145 -6.50 6.99 -0.07
N GLY A 146 -5.39 6.37 -0.49
CA GLY A 146 -4.53 6.91 -1.55
C GLY A 146 -5.29 7.14 -2.87
N THR A 147 -6.16 6.20 -3.27
CA THR A 147 -7.01 6.34 -4.46
C THR A 147 -8.00 7.49 -4.33
N HIS A 148 -8.65 7.63 -3.16
CA HIS A 148 -9.57 8.75 -2.91
C HIS A 148 -8.83 10.10 -2.96
N LYS A 149 -7.68 10.22 -2.31
CA LYS A 149 -6.86 11.44 -2.36
C LYS A 149 -6.44 11.77 -3.79
N LYS A 150 -6.02 10.76 -4.55
CA LYS A 150 -5.65 10.94 -5.96
C LYS A 150 -6.83 11.41 -6.81
N GLU A 151 -8.00 10.85 -6.61
CA GLU A 151 -9.23 11.28 -7.28
C GLU A 151 -9.53 12.75 -7.00
N LEU A 152 -9.49 13.16 -5.72
CA LEU A 152 -9.71 14.55 -5.33
C LEU A 152 -8.68 15.51 -5.95
N GLU A 153 -7.39 15.13 -6.02
CA GLU A 153 -6.35 15.88 -6.71
C GLU A 153 -6.67 16.07 -8.20
N LEU A 154 -7.17 15.02 -8.87
CA LEU A 154 -7.54 15.09 -10.27
C LEU A 154 -8.74 16.03 -10.51
N TRP A 155 -9.75 16.01 -9.64
CA TRP A 155 -10.86 16.96 -9.68
C TRP A 155 -10.39 18.41 -9.44
N GLN A 156 -9.49 18.65 -8.50
CA GLN A 156 -8.92 19.98 -8.22
C GLN A 156 -8.12 20.54 -9.39
N GLN A 157 -7.34 19.72 -10.10
CA GLN A 157 -6.52 20.15 -11.25
C GLN A 157 -7.34 20.71 -12.43
N ILE A 158 -8.62 20.45 -12.47
CA ILE A 158 -9.52 20.96 -13.52
C ILE A 158 -10.28 22.21 -13.11
N ASN A 159 -9.88 22.84 -11.99
CA ASN A 159 -10.56 24.00 -11.39
C ASN A 159 -12.08 23.78 -11.23
N LEU A 160 -12.49 22.54 -11.11
CA LEU A 160 -13.86 22.17 -10.82
C LEU A 160 -13.99 21.98 -9.32
N GLU A 161 -14.98 22.58 -8.72
CA GLU A 161 -15.37 22.21 -7.37
C GLU A 161 -15.54 20.70 -7.30
N ILE A 162 -14.93 20.09 -6.28
CA ILE A 162 -15.15 18.66 -6.00
C ILE A 162 -16.66 18.46 -5.91
N PRO A 163 -17.21 17.48 -6.65
CA PRO A 163 -18.64 17.22 -6.59
C PRO A 163 -19.05 17.06 -5.13
N LYS A 164 -19.99 17.88 -4.68
CA LYS A 164 -20.48 17.78 -3.30
C LYS A 164 -21.33 16.51 -3.20
N ASN A 165 -21.28 15.83 -2.05
CA ASN A 165 -22.01 14.60 -1.76
C ASN A 165 -23.55 14.66 -1.99
N PHE A 166 -24.07 15.80 -2.40
CA PHE A 166 -25.50 16.04 -2.67
C PHE A 166 -25.88 15.92 -4.14
N GLU A 167 -24.91 15.70 -5.04
CA GLU A 167 -25.23 15.47 -6.44
C GLU A 167 -25.48 13.98 -6.68
N ASN A 168 -26.66 13.59 -7.12
CA ASN A 168 -27.09 12.20 -7.29
C ASN A 168 -26.20 11.34 -8.20
N TRP A 169 -25.34 11.98 -9.02
CA TRP A 169 -24.41 11.29 -9.91
C TRP A 169 -23.05 10.98 -9.28
N TYR A 170 -22.68 11.66 -8.18
CA TYR A 170 -21.41 11.45 -7.46
C TYR A 170 -21.68 10.67 -6.18
N ILE A 171 -21.35 9.38 -6.20
CA ILE A 171 -21.78 8.39 -5.21
C ILE A 171 -20.62 8.06 -4.30
N GLU A 172 -20.68 8.52 -3.06
CA GLU A 172 -19.69 8.20 -2.03
C GLU A 172 -20.03 6.87 -1.35
N THR A 173 -18.99 5.99 -1.20
CA THR A 173 -19.21 4.64 -0.66
C THR A 173 -18.74 4.49 0.78
N GLY A 174 -17.77 5.28 1.24
CA GLY A 174 -17.10 5.08 2.53
C GLY A 174 -16.37 3.75 2.66
N ALA A 175 -16.10 3.05 1.54
CA ALA A 175 -15.69 1.65 1.54
C ALA A 175 -14.34 1.41 0.82
N GLY A 176 -13.73 0.24 1.07
CA GLY A 176 -12.52 -0.21 0.39
C GLY A 176 -12.71 -0.41 -1.12
N MET A 177 -11.60 -0.50 -1.88
CA MET A 177 -11.61 -0.48 -3.33
C MET A 177 -12.48 -1.59 -3.96
N GLY A 178 -12.38 -2.83 -3.46
CA GLY A 178 -13.19 -3.95 -3.98
C GLY A 178 -14.70 -3.74 -3.83
N SER A 179 -15.14 -3.22 -2.66
CA SER A 179 -16.56 -2.88 -2.43
C SER A 179 -17.00 -1.72 -3.31
N SER A 180 -16.17 -0.68 -3.47
CA SER A 180 -16.46 0.47 -4.32
C SER A 180 -16.56 0.06 -5.81
N LEU A 181 -15.70 -0.86 -6.27
CA LEU A 181 -15.81 -1.44 -7.62
C LEU A 181 -17.10 -2.21 -7.83
N ASN A 182 -17.56 -3.01 -6.83
CA ASN A 182 -18.83 -3.70 -6.91
C ASN A 182 -20.02 -2.71 -7.01
N ILE A 183 -19.98 -1.62 -6.25
CA ILE A 183 -21.00 -0.57 -6.32
C ILE A 183 -20.96 0.10 -7.69
N ALA A 184 -19.80 0.45 -8.22
CA ALA A 184 -19.64 1.07 -9.53
C ALA A 184 -20.22 0.19 -10.64
N VAL A 185 -19.88 -1.12 -10.61
CA VAL A 185 -20.41 -2.09 -11.58
C VAL A 185 -21.94 -2.20 -11.51
N ASN A 186 -22.50 -2.26 -10.30
CA ASN A 186 -23.96 -2.37 -10.14
C ASN A 186 -24.73 -1.07 -10.46
N LYS A 187 -24.08 0.09 -10.30
CA LYS A 187 -24.67 1.42 -10.62
C LYS A 187 -24.41 1.88 -12.05
N ASN A 188 -23.74 1.05 -12.87
CA ASN A 188 -23.26 1.44 -14.21
C ASN A 188 -22.47 2.76 -14.17
N ALA A 189 -21.54 2.87 -13.21
CA ALA A 189 -20.85 4.10 -12.87
C ALA A 189 -19.37 4.07 -13.28
N TYR A 190 -18.79 5.24 -13.50
CA TYR A 190 -17.34 5.42 -13.62
C TYR A 190 -16.70 5.38 -12.24
N ILE A 191 -15.43 4.97 -12.18
CA ILE A 191 -14.64 4.92 -10.95
C ILE A 191 -13.15 4.97 -11.26
N LEU A 192 -12.38 5.64 -10.40
CA LEU A 192 -10.91 5.58 -10.40
C LEU A 192 -10.46 4.37 -9.56
N SER A 193 -9.52 3.59 -10.09
CA SER A 193 -8.85 2.51 -9.34
C SER A 193 -7.38 2.43 -9.72
N ASP A 194 -6.52 1.89 -8.86
CA ASP A 194 -5.23 1.42 -9.32
C ASP A 194 -5.39 0.21 -10.24
N GLN A 195 -4.48 0.07 -11.19
CA GLN A 195 -4.57 -0.95 -12.23
C GLN A 195 -4.47 -2.36 -11.66
N SER A 196 -3.61 -2.58 -10.65
CA SER A 196 -3.41 -3.91 -10.07
C SER A 196 -4.68 -4.44 -9.39
N THR A 197 -5.38 -3.60 -8.64
CA THR A 197 -6.69 -3.95 -8.07
C THR A 197 -7.72 -4.28 -9.14
N TRP A 198 -7.80 -3.49 -10.23
CA TRP A 198 -8.72 -3.79 -11.31
C TRP A 198 -8.39 -5.11 -12.02
N LEU A 199 -7.12 -5.41 -12.25
CA LEU A 199 -6.70 -6.65 -12.90
C LEU A 199 -7.04 -7.88 -12.07
N THR A 200 -6.96 -7.81 -10.75
CA THR A 200 -7.30 -8.89 -9.80
C THR A 200 -8.80 -8.96 -9.48
N PHE A 201 -9.56 -7.87 -9.71
CA PHE A 201 -10.99 -7.82 -9.43
C PHE A 201 -11.79 -8.78 -10.32
N GLY A 202 -12.60 -9.64 -9.70
CA GLY A 202 -13.32 -10.72 -10.41
C GLY A 202 -14.63 -10.26 -11.06
N ASN A 203 -15.41 -9.38 -10.41
CA ASN A 203 -16.77 -9.05 -10.80
C ASN A 203 -16.84 -7.87 -11.81
N LYS A 204 -16.14 -7.98 -12.93
CA LYS A 204 -16.05 -6.90 -13.94
C LYS A 204 -17.33 -6.68 -14.74
N LYS A 205 -18.16 -7.73 -14.91
CA LYS A 205 -19.40 -7.68 -15.71
C LYS A 205 -19.22 -6.85 -16.99
N ASN A 206 -20.00 -5.76 -17.10
CA ASN A 206 -20.02 -4.86 -18.27
C ASN A 206 -19.07 -3.65 -18.12
N HIS A 207 -18.02 -3.74 -17.30
CA HIS A 207 -17.05 -2.67 -17.11
C HIS A 207 -15.69 -3.00 -17.74
N LYS A 208 -14.95 -1.95 -18.09
CA LYS A 208 -13.59 -2.03 -18.64
C LYS A 208 -12.80 -0.75 -18.30
N ILE A 209 -11.49 -0.80 -18.50
CA ILE A 209 -10.65 0.40 -18.50
C ILE A 209 -11.02 1.22 -19.74
N LEU A 210 -11.37 2.48 -19.52
CA LEU A 210 -11.68 3.45 -20.57
C LEU A 210 -10.57 4.45 -20.80
N LEU A 211 -9.75 4.75 -19.75
CA LEU A 211 -8.60 5.62 -19.87
C LEU A 211 -7.45 5.16 -18.97
N LYS A 212 -6.25 5.19 -19.52
CA LYS A 212 -4.96 4.91 -18.87
C LYS A 212 -3.85 5.65 -19.63
N ASN A 213 -2.60 5.50 -19.18
CA ASN A 213 -1.40 6.06 -19.83
C ASN A 213 -1.43 7.60 -19.94
N ASP A 214 -2.01 8.29 -18.94
CA ASP A 214 -1.88 9.75 -18.82
C ASP A 214 -0.94 10.06 -17.62
N PRO A 215 0.10 10.91 -17.76
CA PRO A 215 1.07 11.16 -16.69
C PRO A 215 0.49 11.46 -15.30
N PRO A 216 -0.63 12.20 -15.16
CA PRO A 216 -1.26 12.39 -13.86
C PRO A 216 -1.76 11.10 -13.19
N LEU A 217 -1.88 9.99 -13.93
CA LEU A 217 -2.33 8.70 -13.41
C LEU A 217 -1.21 7.82 -12.88
N ILE A 218 0.06 8.24 -13.00
CA ILE A 218 1.19 7.50 -12.41
C ILE A 218 1.01 7.42 -10.90
N ASN A 219 1.15 6.21 -10.37
CA ASN A 219 0.96 5.85 -8.98
C ASN A 219 2.27 5.31 -8.40
N THR A 220 3.04 6.15 -7.74
CA THR A 220 4.34 5.79 -7.15
C THR A 220 4.18 5.29 -5.73
N TYR A 221 4.91 4.25 -5.39
CA TYR A 221 4.93 3.63 -4.05
C TYR A 221 6.21 4.00 -3.32
N GLY A 222 6.04 4.58 -2.14
CA GLY A 222 7.14 4.99 -1.28
C GLY A 222 7.27 4.08 -0.06
N ILE A 223 8.52 3.70 0.26
CA ILE A 223 8.88 2.98 1.47
C ILE A 223 9.65 3.90 2.40
N ILE A 224 9.33 3.85 3.70
CA ILE A 224 9.83 4.76 4.71
C ILE A 224 10.15 3.96 5.98
N PRO A 225 11.40 3.89 6.44
CA PRO A 225 11.70 3.32 7.75
C PRO A 225 11.22 4.26 8.85
N ILE A 226 10.66 3.70 9.91
CA ILE A 226 10.18 4.47 11.06
C ILE A 226 11.37 5.06 11.80
N ASN A 227 11.25 6.31 12.25
CA ASN A 227 12.33 7.00 12.94
C ASN A 227 12.50 6.45 14.38
N PRO A 228 13.66 5.82 14.71
CA PRO A 228 13.90 5.25 16.03
C PRO A 228 14.01 6.30 17.15
N GLU A 229 14.27 7.58 16.82
CA GLU A 229 14.26 8.66 17.82
C GLU A 229 12.87 8.88 18.40
N ASN A 230 11.82 8.77 17.57
CA ASN A 230 10.43 8.90 18.01
C ASN A 230 9.81 7.55 18.38
N CYS A 231 10.30 6.45 17.81
CA CYS A 231 9.80 5.09 18.01
C CYS A 231 10.93 4.13 18.39
N PRO A 232 11.43 4.16 19.65
CA PRO A 232 12.62 3.40 20.06
C PRO A 232 12.50 1.87 19.95
N LYS A 233 11.29 1.34 19.77
CA LYS A 233 11.05 -0.10 19.59
C LYS A 233 11.01 -0.53 18.11
N ALA A 234 11.10 0.42 17.18
CA ALA A 234 11.13 0.11 15.76
C ALA A 234 12.43 -0.64 15.42
N LYS A 235 12.29 -1.75 14.70
CA LYS A 235 13.41 -2.63 14.31
C LYS A 235 14.12 -2.04 13.07
N ASN A 236 14.77 -0.91 13.27
CA ASN A 236 15.34 -0.10 12.18
C ASN A 236 16.36 -0.88 11.36
N ASP A 237 17.26 -1.66 12.00
CA ASP A 237 18.29 -2.47 11.30
C ASP A 237 17.63 -3.48 10.34
N LYS A 238 16.61 -4.20 10.80
CA LYS A 238 15.86 -5.15 9.95
C LYS A 238 15.06 -4.44 8.86
N ALA A 239 14.50 -3.26 9.17
CA ALA A 239 13.81 -2.43 8.19
C ALA A 239 14.74 -1.99 7.06
N GLU A 240 15.97 -1.55 7.39
CA GLU A 240 16.98 -1.18 6.40
C GLU A 240 17.44 -2.36 5.55
N ILE A 241 17.60 -3.56 6.12
CA ILE A 241 17.92 -4.78 5.37
C ILE A 241 16.82 -5.05 4.33
N PHE A 242 15.55 -5.01 4.73
CA PHE A 242 14.43 -5.22 3.81
C PHE A 242 14.37 -4.14 2.71
N ILE A 243 14.51 -2.87 3.07
CA ILE A 243 14.50 -1.75 2.11
C ILE A 243 15.65 -1.89 1.11
N LYS A 244 16.86 -2.22 1.60
CA LYS A 244 18.04 -2.44 0.76
C LYS A 244 17.84 -3.61 -0.21
N TRP A 245 17.29 -4.72 0.26
CA TRP A 245 16.96 -5.86 -0.60
C TRP A 245 15.90 -5.50 -1.64
N LEU A 246 14.79 -4.89 -1.22
CA LEU A 246 13.69 -4.53 -2.13
C LEU A 246 14.13 -3.52 -3.21
N THR A 247 15.12 -2.67 -2.93
CA THR A 247 15.69 -1.71 -3.89
C THR A 247 16.95 -2.23 -4.60
N SER A 248 17.38 -3.46 -4.34
CA SER A 248 18.46 -4.13 -5.07
C SER A 248 17.97 -4.62 -6.44
N LYS A 249 18.92 -5.05 -7.28
CA LYS A 249 18.60 -5.69 -8.58
C LYS A 249 17.62 -6.85 -8.41
N GLU A 250 17.85 -7.70 -7.42
CA GLU A 250 17.00 -8.86 -7.17
C GLU A 250 15.58 -8.47 -6.74
N GLY A 251 15.42 -7.61 -5.74
CA GLY A 251 14.11 -7.14 -5.30
C GLY A 251 13.33 -6.44 -6.42
N GLN A 252 14.01 -5.66 -7.25
CA GLN A 252 13.39 -4.98 -8.40
C GLN A 252 13.00 -5.97 -9.52
N MET A 253 13.77 -7.05 -9.71
CA MET A 253 13.37 -8.14 -10.61
C MET A 253 12.12 -8.85 -10.08
N GLN A 254 11.99 -9.07 -8.77
CA GLN A 254 10.78 -9.64 -8.17
C GLN A 254 9.56 -8.71 -8.38
N ILE A 255 9.71 -7.40 -8.24
CA ILE A 255 8.64 -6.42 -8.55
C ILE A 255 8.18 -6.58 -10.00
N ASN A 256 9.13 -6.60 -10.95
CA ASN A 256 8.81 -6.69 -12.38
C ASN A 256 8.21 -8.04 -12.79
N SER A 257 8.49 -9.11 -12.07
CA SER A 257 8.01 -10.47 -12.38
C SER A 257 6.56 -10.72 -11.95
N LEU A 258 5.99 -9.86 -11.07
CA LEU A 258 4.62 -10.04 -10.59
C LEU A 258 3.61 -9.73 -11.70
N GLN A 259 2.91 -10.76 -12.15
CA GLN A 259 1.92 -10.67 -13.24
C GLN A 259 0.58 -11.27 -12.84
N LYS A 260 -0.48 -10.77 -13.48
CA LYS A 260 -1.83 -11.37 -13.43
C LYS A 260 -2.36 -11.50 -14.84
N ASN A 261 -2.68 -12.73 -15.25
CA ASN A 261 -3.17 -13.04 -16.60
C ASN A 261 -2.26 -12.47 -17.72
N GLY A 262 -0.93 -12.61 -17.55
CA GLY A 262 0.07 -12.11 -18.51
C GLY A 262 0.29 -10.58 -18.47
N THR A 263 -0.35 -9.86 -17.56
CA THR A 263 -0.17 -8.41 -17.41
C THR A 263 0.63 -8.11 -16.14
N GLN A 264 1.73 -7.36 -16.29
CA GLN A 264 2.56 -6.90 -15.18
C GLN A 264 1.76 -5.94 -14.27
N LEU A 265 1.87 -6.14 -12.95
CA LEU A 265 1.11 -5.37 -11.97
C LEU A 265 1.84 -4.13 -11.47
N PHE A 266 3.17 -4.22 -11.33
CA PHE A 266 4.04 -3.16 -10.86
C PHE A 266 5.29 -3.08 -11.72
N PHE A 267 5.86 -1.89 -11.80
CA PHE A 267 7.11 -1.60 -12.50
C PHE A 267 8.15 -1.10 -11.50
N SER A 268 9.37 -1.56 -11.64
CA SER A 268 10.49 -1.12 -10.82
C SER A 268 10.79 0.36 -11.00
N SER A 269 11.19 1.05 -9.92
CA SER A 269 11.66 2.44 -9.97
C SER A 269 13.16 2.54 -10.29
N TYR A 270 13.89 1.43 -10.33
CA TYR A 270 15.33 1.37 -10.59
C TYR A 270 15.60 0.60 -11.88
N ALA A 271 16.47 1.16 -12.71
CA ALA A 271 17.07 0.47 -13.85
C ALA A 271 18.43 -0.11 -13.43
N PHE A 272 18.71 -1.37 -13.77
CA PHE A 272 19.97 -2.05 -13.50
C PHE A 272 20.55 -2.63 -14.79
#